data_d13d75d76bd2a1229fed21b34a1c5cf1
#
_entry.id   d13d75d76bd2a1229fed21b34a1c5cf1
#
_cell.length_a   1.000
_cell.length_b   1.000
_cell.length_c   1.000
_cell.angle_alpha   90.00
_cell.angle_beta   90.00
_cell.angle_gamma   90.00
#
_symmetry.space_group_name_H-M   'P 1'
#
loop_
_entity.id
_entity.type
_entity.pdbx_description
1 polymer ?
#
loop_
_entity_poly.entity_id
_entity_poly.type
_entity_poly.pdbx_seq_one_letter_code
_entity_poly.pdbx_strand_id
1 'polypeptide(L)'
;MEYSKLGLEHFTPDYTRYFHALPEPVRDRLVPAQWQLHKAVDAGTLAAIHDELYRRTLHGGWPDTTLTPGVRVRTAGRVAGTKIELHLEHTEQGARSSLTTDAVVLATGYRPRPLSPLLTALDPYIHRDTGERPGIDEHYRLVLDPAITRAGCHIYVQNAEHHTHGVGTPDLGLAAWRSATILNTVTGKATYPLPARTAFTTFGLQRQRPQIPPAHQLRALTPLADGI
;
A
#
# COMPACT_ATOMS: atom_id res chain seq x y z
N MET A 1 16.99 -1.96 2.55
CA MET A 1 16.77 -0.50 2.70
C MET A 1 16.02 -0.32 4.00
N GLU A 2 16.65 0.29 4.96
CA GLU A 2 16.02 0.51 6.27
C GLU A 2 15.03 1.67 6.16
N TYR A 3 13.77 1.44 6.53
CA TYR A 3 12.79 2.52 6.56
C TYR A 3 13.04 3.40 7.76
N SER A 4 13.31 4.68 7.54
CA SER A 4 13.32 5.63 8.64
C SER A 4 11.90 5.74 9.23
N LYS A 5 11.79 5.98 10.54
CA LYS A 5 10.48 6.18 11.19
C LYS A 5 9.70 7.32 10.53
N LEU A 6 10.38 8.38 10.08
CA LEU A 6 9.74 9.47 9.31
C LEU A 6 9.27 9.01 7.92
N GLY A 7 10.01 8.10 7.26
CA GLY A 7 9.56 7.51 6.00
C GLY A 7 8.28 6.68 6.14
N LEU A 8 8.10 6.03 7.29
CA LEU A 8 6.87 5.29 7.60
C LEU A 8 5.64 6.18 7.82
N GLU A 9 5.82 7.49 8.00
CA GLU A 9 4.69 8.43 8.09
C GLU A 9 3.87 8.56 6.79
N HIS A 10 4.37 8.02 5.67
CA HIS A 10 3.56 7.82 4.47
C HIS A 10 2.40 6.82 4.66
N PHE A 11 2.47 5.98 5.71
CA PHE A 11 1.39 5.07 6.11
C PHE A 11 0.55 5.68 7.24
N THR A 12 0.17 6.93 7.10
CA THR A 12 -0.67 7.66 8.07
C THR A 12 -1.91 8.25 7.40
N PRO A 13 -2.97 8.49 8.17
CA PRO A 13 -4.14 9.23 7.71
C PRO A 13 -3.80 10.62 7.16
N ASP A 14 -2.80 11.31 7.72
CA ASP A 14 -2.38 12.63 7.24
C ASP A 14 -1.83 12.57 5.81
N TYR A 15 -1.00 11.56 5.53
CA TYR A 15 -0.50 11.36 4.16
C TYR A 15 -1.62 10.95 3.21
N THR A 16 -2.54 10.08 3.63
CA THR A 16 -3.68 9.66 2.82
C THR A 16 -4.55 10.86 2.41
N ARG A 17 -4.88 11.75 3.35
CA ARG A 17 -5.63 12.99 3.07
C ARG A 17 -4.86 13.91 2.11
N TYR A 18 -3.57 14.11 2.36
CA TYR A 18 -2.71 14.89 1.47
C TYR A 18 -2.70 14.33 0.06
N PHE A 19 -2.45 13.02 -0.08
CA PHE A 19 -2.38 12.36 -1.37
C PHE A 19 -3.70 12.46 -2.14
N HIS A 20 -4.83 12.24 -1.47
CA HIS A 20 -6.16 12.35 -2.07
C HIS A 20 -6.43 13.75 -2.65
N ALA A 21 -5.99 14.78 -1.95
CA ALA A 21 -6.17 16.18 -2.38
C ALA A 21 -5.25 16.61 -3.55
N LEU A 22 -4.28 15.78 -3.95
CA LEU A 22 -3.38 16.10 -5.04
C LEU A 22 -4.09 15.99 -6.41
N PRO A 23 -3.68 16.79 -7.40
CA PRO A 23 -4.12 16.61 -8.79
C PRO A 23 -3.80 15.22 -9.30
N GLU A 24 -4.69 14.65 -10.12
CA GLU A 24 -4.56 13.31 -10.69
C GLU A 24 -3.17 13.04 -11.34
N PRO A 25 -2.62 13.92 -12.21
CA PRO A 25 -1.31 13.67 -12.82
C PRO A 25 -0.17 13.58 -11.81
N VAL A 26 -0.32 14.23 -10.65
CA VAL A 26 0.68 14.17 -9.55
C VAL A 26 0.57 12.83 -8.85
N ARG A 27 -0.66 12.37 -8.55
CA ARG A 27 -0.89 11.05 -7.95
C ARG A 27 -0.35 9.94 -8.83
N ASP A 28 -0.62 10.00 -10.14
CA ASP A 28 -0.17 9.00 -11.11
C ASP A 28 1.35 8.91 -11.24
N ARG A 29 2.04 10.02 -11.06
CA ARG A 29 3.50 10.03 -10.97
C ARG A 29 4.02 9.47 -9.65
N LEU A 30 3.35 9.76 -8.54
CA LEU A 30 3.80 9.35 -7.20
C LEU A 30 3.61 7.85 -6.95
N VAL A 31 2.50 7.26 -7.39
CA VAL A 31 2.21 5.84 -7.18
C VAL A 31 3.36 4.92 -7.63
N PRO A 32 3.85 4.98 -8.87
CA PRO A 32 4.97 4.15 -9.29
C PRO A 32 6.30 4.57 -8.65
N ALA A 33 6.49 5.85 -8.31
CA ALA A 33 7.71 6.34 -7.68
C ALA A 33 7.88 5.86 -6.23
N GLN A 34 6.80 5.48 -5.57
CA GLN A 34 6.78 5.01 -4.19
C GLN A 34 6.82 3.48 -4.07
N TRP A 35 7.22 2.78 -5.13
CA TRP A 35 7.25 1.31 -5.16
C TRP A 35 8.08 0.69 -4.03
N GLN A 36 9.12 1.36 -3.54
CA GLN A 36 9.95 0.89 -2.42
C GLN A 36 9.14 0.72 -1.14
N LEU A 37 8.12 1.56 -0.91
CA LEU A 37 7.27 1.50 0.27
C LEU A 37 6.37 0.25 0.30
N HIS A 38 6.11 -0.37 -0.86
CA HIS A 38 5.29 -1.58 -0.97
C HIS A 38 6.08 -2.89 -0.97
N LYS A 39 7.40 -2.84 -1.19
CA LYS A 39 8.25 -4.01 -1.42
C LYS A 39 9.34 -4.12 -0.38
N ALA A 40 8.99 -3.86 0.87
CA ALA A 40 9.93 -3.97 1.96
C ALA A 40 10.01 -5.39 2.50
N VAL A 41 11.22 -5.80 2.77
CA VAL A 41 11.53 -6.89 3.67
C VAL A 41 12.09 -6.28 4.94
N ASP A 42 11.71 -6.80 6.09
CA ASP A 42 12.26 -6.39 7.37
C ASP A 42 13.79 -6.49 7.38
N ALA A 43 14.46 -5.48 7.93
CA ALA A 43 15.91 -5.40 7.97
C ALA A 43 16.54 -6.59 8.71
N GLY A 44 15.90 -7.06 9.78
CA GLY A 44 16.34 -8.24 10.54
C GLY A 44 16.29 -9.51 9.68
N THR A 45 15.26 -9.67 8.87
CA THR A 45 15.15 -10.80 7.93
C THR A 45 16.26 -10.76 6.87
N LEU A 46 16.56 -9.59 6.31
CA LEU A 46 17.66 -9.44 5.34
C LEU A 46 19.02 -9.75 5.98
N ALA A 47 19.27 -9.27 7.20
CA ALA A 47 20.46 -9.56 7.96
C ALA A 47 20.58 -11.08 8.21
N ALA A 48 19.52 -11.73 8.66
CA ALA A 48 19.52 -13.17 8.92
C ALA A 48 19.79 -14.00 7.66
N ILE A 49 19.26 -13.58 6.49
CA ILE A 49 19.59 -14.25 5.20
C ILE A 49 21.07 -14.07 4.89
N HIS A 50 21.61 -12.87 5.02
CA HIS A 50 23.01 -12.58 4.77
C HIS A 50 23.93 -13.39 5.71
N ASP A 51 23.62 -13.40 7.00
CA ASP A 51 24.40 -14.12 8.00
C ASP A 51 24.39 -15.64 7.75
N GLU A 52 23.25 -16.19 7.34
CA GLU A 52 23.16 -17.61 6.98
C GLU A 52 23.98 -17.94 5.72
N LEU A 53 23.95 -17.10 4.71
CA LEU A 53 24.78 -17.27 3.52
C LEU A 53 26.28 -17.20 3.89
N TYR A 54 26.66 -16.22 4.72
CA TYR A 54 28.03 -16.07 5.21
C TYR A 54 28.47 -17.30 6.03
N ARG A 55 27.63 -17.76 6.98
CA ARG A 55 27.90 -18.95 7.81
C ARG A 55 28.20 -20.18 6.94
N ARG A 56 27.53 -20.33 5.83
CA ARG A 56 27.74 -21.45 4.90
C ARG A 56 29.10 -21.39 4.20
N THR A 57 29.73 -20.23 4.13
CA THR A 57 31.10 -20.10 3.55
C THR A 57 32.20 -20.45 4.52
N LEU A 58 31.94 -20.52 5.85
CA LEU A 58 32.98 -20.67 6.87
C LEU A 58 33.75 -22.01 6.79
N HIS A 59 33.18 -23.02 6.17
CA HIS A 59 33.82 -24.34 6.00
C HIS A 59 34.44 -24.55 4.61
N GLY A 60 34.63 -23.48 3.86
CA GLY A 60 35.17 -23.46 2.49
C GLY A 60 34.12 -23.71 1.42
N GLY A 61 34.20 -22.93 0.36
CA GLY A 61 33.25 -22.93 -0.77
C GLY A 61 32.07 -21.94 -0.62
N TRP A 62 31.36 -21.74 -1.72
CA TRP A 62 30.12 -20.96 -1.75
C TRP A 62 28.93 -21.81 -1.33
N PRO A 63 27.89 -21.20 -0.74
CA PRO A 63 26.63 -21.89 -0.47
C PRO A 63 25.99 -22.35 -1.79
N ASP A 64 25.33 -23.49 -1.76
CA ASP A 64 24.53 -23.98 -2.88
C ASP A 64 23.22 -23.22 -3.01
N THR A 65 23.36 -21.91 -3.21
CA THR A 65 22.25 -20.96 -3.30
C THR A 65 22.67 -19.82 -4.21
N THR A 66 21.85 -19.53 -5.22
CA THR A 66 22.09 -18.45 -6.17
C THR A 66 21.03 -17.37 -6.02
N LEU A 67 21.47 -16.12 -5.82
CA LEU A 67 20.64 -14.94 -5.86
C LEU A 67 20.95 -14.19 -7.17
N THR A 68 19.99 -14.15 -8.10
CA THR A 68 20.20 -13.55 -9.41
C THR A 68 19.15 -12.45 -9.64
N PRO A 69 19.46 -11.19 -9.29
CA PRO A 69 18.58 -10.06 -9.59
C PRO A 69 18.51 -9.81 -11.10
N GLY A 70 17.46 -9.06 -11.53
CA GLY A 70 17.30 -8.65 -12.93
C GLY A 70 16.91 -9.77 -13.89
N VAL A 71 16.56 -10.97 -13.38
CA VAL A 71 16.14 -12.10 -14.21
C VAL A 71 14.62 -12.15 -14.35
N ARG A 72 14.17 -12.33 -15.58
CA ARG A 72 12.77 -12.57 -15.95
C ARG A 72 12.60 -13.99 -16.45
N VAL A 73 11.62 -14.72 -15.93
CA VAL A 73 11.15 -15.98 -16.51
C VAL A 73 10.29 -15.65 -17.73
N ARG A 74 10.70 -16.09 -18.90
CA ARG A 74 9.98 -15.87 -20.16
C ARG A 74 8.92 -16.92 -20.41
N THR A 75 9.33 -18.18 -20.25
CA THR A 75 8.44 -19.33 -20.37
C THR A 75 8.84 -20.40 -19.36
N ALA A 76 7.88 -21.26 -19.05
CA ALA A 76 8.09 -22.44 -18.24
C ALA A 76 7.39 -23.63 -18.92
N GLY A 77 7.99 -24.78 -18.89
CA GLY A 77 7.46 -26.00 -19.48
C GLY A 77 7.83 -27.22 -18.65
N ARG A 78 7.07 -28.30 -18.81
CA ARG A 78 7.46 -29.62 -18.28
C ARG A 78 8.43 -30.28 -19.25
N VAL A 79 9.51 -30.83 -18.68
CA VAL A 79 10.44 -31.68 -19.40
C VAL A 79 10.35 -33.10 -18.86
N ALA A 80 11.14 -34.05 -19.39
CA ALA A 80 11.07 -35.45 -19.04
C ALA A 80 10.93 -35.73 -17.53
N GLY A 81 9.91 -36.51 -17.16
CA GLY A 81 9.56 -36.79 -15.77
C GLY A 81 8.78 -35.67 -15.10
N THR A 82 9.13 -35.29 -13.87
CA THR A 82 8.48 -34.28 -13.06
C THR A 82 9.20 -32.92 -13.09
N LYS A 83 10.28 -32.79 -13.86
CA LYS A 83 11.11 -31.60 -13.92
C LYS A 83 10.42 -30.45 -14.67
N ILE A 84 10.73 -29.23 -14.27
CA ILE A 84 10.28 -27.98 -14.88
C ILE A 84 11.50 -27.30 -15.49
N GLU A 85 11.41 -26.94 -16.77
CA GLU A 85 12.39 -26.08 -17.42
C GLU A 85 11.88 -24.64 -17.45
N LEU A 86 12.73 -23.72 -17.00
CA LEU A 86 12.50 -22.29 -17.04
C LEU A 86 13.42 -21.66 -18.07
N HIS A 87 12.87 -20.90 -19.01
CA HIS A 87 13.66 -20.06 -19.91
C HIS A 87 13.78 -18.67 -19.31
N LEU A 88 15.03 -18.26 -19.05
CA LEU A 88 15.39 -17.07 -18.32
C LEU A 88 16.00 -16.02 -19.25
N GLU A 89 15.75 -14.74 -18.96
CA GLU A 89 16.39 -13.60 -19.61
C GLU A 89 16.82 -12.60 -18.55
N HIS A 90 18.09 -12.24 -18.57
CA HIS A 90 18.60 -11.14 -17.76
C HIS A 90 18.26 -9.80 -18.43
N THR A 91 17.46 -8.97 -17.76
CA THR A 91 16.83 -7.79 -18.37
C THR A 91 17.82 -6.69 -18.78
N GLU A 92 18.95 -6.59 -18.10
CA GLU A 92 19.98 -5.59 -18.38
C GLU A 92 21.04 -6.09 -19.39
N GLN A 93 21.36 -7.39 -19.34
CA GLN A 93 22.37 -7.97 -20.22
C GLN A 93 21.78 -8.47 -21.54
N GLY A 94 20.47 -8.72 -21.61
CA GLY A 94 19.83 -9.40 -22.74
C GLY A 94 20.22 -10.88 -22.86
N ALA A 95 21.02 -11.39 -21.94
CA ALA A 95 21.47 -12.78 -21.95
C ALA A 95 20.33 -13.73 -21.64
N ARG A 96 20.32 -14.89 -22.30
CA ARG A 96 19.31 -15.93 -22.11
C ARG A 96 19.95 -17.23 -21.64
N SER A 97 19.23 -17.94 -20.78
CA SER A 97 19.64 -19.25 -20.29
C SER A 97 18.41 -20.10 -19.98
N SER A 98 18.61 -21.39 -19.73
CA SER A 98 17.57 -22.24 -19.16
C SER A 98 18.03 -22.87 -17.85
N LEU A 99 17.05 -23.13 -16.98
CA LEU A 99 17.23 -23.76 -15.69
C LEU A 99 16.22 -24.90 -15.55
N THR A 100 16.69 -26.11 -15.28
CA THR A 100 15.82 -27.23 -14.94
C THR A 100 15.75 -27.40 -13.42
N THR A 101 14.55 -27.50 -12.89
CA THR A 101 14.30 -27.57 -11.44
C THR A 101 13.18 -28.57 -11.12
N ASP A 102 13.12 -29.01 -9.88
CA ASP A 102 12.06 -29.89 -9.37
C ASP A 102 10.81 -29.12 -8.96
N ALA A 103 10.98 -27.89 -8.48
CA ALA A 103 9.88 -27.07 -8.00
C ALA A 103 10.11 -25.58 -8.30
N VAL A 104 9.02 -24.84 -8.45
CA VAL A 104 9.02 -23.39 -8.63
C VAL A 104 8.04 -22.78 -7.66
N VAL A 105 8.51 -21.79 -6.87
CA VAL A 105 7.67 -20.99 -5.99
C VAL A 105 7.49 -19.60 -6.61
N LEU A 106 6.26 -19.22 -6.91
CA LEU A 106 5.92 -17.94 -7.53
C LEU A 106 5.60 -16.91 -6.44
N ALA A 107 6.55 -16.04 -6.13
CA ALA A 107 6.38 -14.92 -5.20
C ALA A 107 6.24 -13.60 -6.00
N THR A 108 5.37 -13.57 -7.00
CA THR A 108 5.25 -12.50 -8.00
C THR A 108 4.37 -11.33 -7.57
N GLY A 109 3.81 -11.36 -6.36
CA GLY A 109 2.89 -10.36 -5.83
C GLY A 109 1.48 -10.48 -6.41
N TYR A 110 0.69 -9.42 -6.25
CA TYR A 110 -0.71 -9.38 -6.60
C TYR A 110 -0.99 -8.26 -7.60
N ARG A 111 -2.03 -8.42 -8.39
CA ARG A 111 -2.63 -7.35 -9.18
C ARG A 111 -4.01 -7.03 -8.62
N PRO A 112 -4.38 -5.75 -8.49
CA PRO A 112 -5.75 -5.38 -8.15
C PRO A 112 -6.72 -6.02 -9.14
N ARG A 113 -7.82 -6.55 -8.63
CA ARG A 113 -8.93 -6.98 -9.50
C ARG A 113 -9.72 -5.75 -9.93
N PRO A 114 -10.33 -5.77 -11.13
CA PRO A 114 -11.35 -4.80 -11.49
C PRO A 114 -12.47 -4.78 -10.45
N LEU A 115 -13.27 -3.71 -10.43
CA LEU A 115 -14.46 -3.66 -9.59
C LEU A 115 -15.32 -4.91 -9.80
N SER A 116 -15.96 -5.32 -8.71
CA SER A 116 -16.76 -6.56 -8.69
C SER A 116 -17.75 -6.62 -9.86
N PRO A 117 -17.92 -7.81 -10.47
CA PRO A 117 -19.01 -8.04 -11.43
C PRO A 117 -20.40 -7.66 -10.92
N LEU A 118 -20.58 -7.62 -9.58
CA LEU A 118 -21.82 -7.11 -8.96
C LEU A 118 -22.14 -5.66 -9.32
N LEU A 119 -21.13 -4.88 -9.74
CA LEU A 119 -21.27 -3.47 -10.10
C LEU A 119 -21.45 -3.25 -11.62
N THR A 120 -21.52 -4.32 -12.41
CA THR A 120 -21.63 -4.22 -13.90
C THR A 120 -22.83 -3.38 -14.32
N ALA A 121 -23.96 -3.48 -13.65
CA ALA A 121 -25.15 -2.69 -13.95
C ALA A 121 -24.97 -1.18 -13.66
N LEU A 122 -24.02 -0.83 -12.80
CA LEU A 122 -23.69 0.55 -12.43
C LEU A 122 -22.55 1.12 -13.24
N ASP A 123 -21.84 0.28 -14.02
CA ASP A 123 -20.64 0.67 -14.75
C ASP A 123 -20.79 1.95 -15.59
N PRO A 124 -21.90 2.18 -16.32
CA PRO A 124 -22.11 3.42 -17.08
C PRO A 124 -22.26 4.68 -16.22
N TYR A 125 -22.53 4.51 -14.94
CA TYR A 125 -22.78 5.61 -13.99
C TYR A 125 -21.60 5.85 -13.05
N ILE A 126 -20.54 5.06 -13.13
CA ILE A 126 -19.35 5.25 -12.32
C ILE A 126 -18.52 6.39 -12.91
N HIS A 127 -18.29 7.43 -12.10
CA HIS A 127 -17.36 8.47 -12.50
C HIS A 127 -15.93 7.91 -12.56
N ARG A 128 -15.24 8.14 -13.68
CA ARG A 128 -13.88 7.62 -13.89
C ARG A 128 -12.89 8.77 -14.12
N ASP A 129 -11.66 8.52 -13.72
CA ASP A 129 -10.54 9.41 -14.02
C ASP A 129 -10.04 9.23 -15.47
N THR A 130 -9.00 9.96 -15.87
CA THR A 130 -8.42 9.89 -17.22
C THR A 130 -7.79 8.52 -17.53
N GLY A 131 -7.47 7.73 -16.52
CA GLY A 131 -6.97 6.35 -16.63
C GLY A 131 -8.07 5.30 -16.57
N GLU A 132 -9.34 5.66 -16.75
CA GLU A 132 -10.51 4.77 -16.69
C GLU A 132 -10.69 4.08 -15.33
N ARG A 133 -10.05 4.60 -14.27
CA ARG A 133 -10.17 4.07 -12.92
C ARG A 133 -11.35 4.71 -12.20
N PRO A 134 -12.07 3.96 -11.34
CA PRO A 134 -13.24 4.50 -10.65
C PRO A 134 -12.87 5.65 -9.71
N GLY A 135 -13.62 6.73 -9.76
CA GLY A 135 -13.51 7.82 -8.80
C GLY A 135 -13.91 7.35 -7.41
N ILE A 136 -13.07 7.64 -6.41
CA ILE A 136 -13.33 7.29 -5.01
C ILE A 136 -13.05 8.54 -4.19
N ASP A 137 -14.03 8.97 -3.41
CA ASP A 137 -13.91 10.19 -2.61
C ASP A 137 -13.10 9.97 -1.32
N GLU A 138 -12.80 11.05 -0.59
CA GLU A 138 -12.00 11.03 0.62
C GLU A 138 -12.56 10.14 1.75
N HIS A 139 -13.85 9.76 1.65
CA HIS A 139 -14.52 8.88 2.59
C HIS A 139 -14.68 7.45 2.07
N TYR A 140 -13.93 7.08 1.03
CA TYR A 140 -13.95 5.74 0.39
C TYR A 140 -15.25 5.43 -0.37
N ARG A 141 -16.09 6.42 -0.68
CA ARG A 141 -17.30 6.21 -1.47
C ARG A 141 -16.96 6.20 -2.95
N LEU A 142 -17.54 5.22 -3.66
CA LEU A 142 -17.54 5.20 -5.12
C LEU A 142 -18.32 6.42 -5.63
N VAL A 143 -17.71 7.21 -6.49
CA VAL A 143 -18.33 8.39 -7.09
C VAL A 143 -19.23 7.96 -8.23
N LEU A 144 -20.52 8.15 -8.08
CA LEU A 144 -21.55 7.81 -9.05
C LEU A 144 -22.17 9.07 -9.64
N ASP A 145 -22.78 8.92 -10.82
CA ASP A 145 -23.59 9.98 -11.44
C ASP A 145 -24.69 10.43 -10.46
N PRO A 146 -24.83 11.75 -10.22
CA PRO A 146 -25.88 12.27 -9.36
C PRO A 146 -27.30 11.84 -9.74
N ALA A 147 -27.55 11.54 -11.01
CA ALA A 147 -28.87 11.12 -11.50
C ALA A 147 -29.37 9.80 -10.88
N ILE A 148 -28.44 8.92 -10.46
CA ILE A 148 -28.78 7.63 -9.84
C ILE A 148 -28.50 7.59 -8.34
N THR A 149 -27.85 8.62 -7.81
CA THR A 149 -27.45 8.67 -6.40
C THR A 149 -28.65 9.05 -5.53
N ARG A 150 -28.92 8.24 -4.51
CA ARG A 150 -29.91 8.55 -3.48
C ARG A 150 -29.22 8.93 -2.19
N ALA A 151 -29.78 9.91 -1.47
CA ALA A 151 -29.26 10.30 -0.17
C ALA A 151 -29.17 9.09 0.76
N GLY A 152 -28.01 8.89 1.41
CA GLY A 152 -27.76 7.79 2.32
C GLY A 152 -27.41 6.44 1.66
N CYS A 153 -27.48 6.32 0.32
CA CYS A 153 -27.12 5.11 -0.39
C CYS A 153 -25.71 5.27 -1.00
N HIS A 154 -24.72 4.58 -0.44
CA HIS A 154 -23.34 4.66 -0.89
C HIS A 154 -22.71 3.28 -1.04
N ILE A 155 -21.78 3.16 -1.97
CA ILE A 155 -20.92 1.99 -2.13
C ILE A 155 -19.53 2.39 -1.66
N TYR A 156 -18.98 1.65 -0.71
CA TYR A 156 -17.64 1.91 -0.18
C TYR A 156 -16.65 0.94 -0.79
N VAL A 157 -15.49 1.47 -1.18
CA VAL A 157 -14.43 0.71 -1.84
C VAL A 157 -13.22 0.66 -0.93
N GLN A 158 -12.66 -0.54 -0.72
CA GLN A 158 -11.40 -0.74 0.00
C GLN A 158 -10.48 -1.66 -0.79
N ASN A 159 -9.17 -1.38 -0.72
CA ASN A 159 -8.09 -2.09 -1.40
C ASN A 159 -8.12 -2.02 -2.94
N ALA A 160 -8.94 -1.14 -3.52
CA ALA A 160 -8.94 -0.79 -4.94
C ALA A 160 -8.77 0.73 -5.16
N GLU A 161 -8.55 1.48 -4.09
CA GLU A 161 -8.45 2.95 -4.07
C GLU A 161 -7.00 3.48 -4.10
N HIS A 162 -6.01 2.67 -4.49
CA HIS A 162 -4.60 3.05 -4.46
C HIS A 162 -4.29 4.32 -5.27
N HIS A 163 -4.93 4.51 -6.42
CA HIS A 163 -4.77 5.69 -7.28
C HIS A 163 -5.34 6.98 -6.68
N THR A 164 -6.24 6.89 -5.69
CA THR A 164 -6.83 8.04 -5.01
C THR A 164 -6.31 8.23 -3.58
N HIS A 165 -5.96 7.16 -2.87
CA HIS A 165 -5.58 7.18 -1.46
C HIS A 165 -4.10 6.86 -1.20
N GLY A 166 -3.35 6.45 -2.24
CA GLY A 166 -1.91 6.26 -2.18
C GLY A 166 -1.45 5.01 -1.45
N VAL A 167 -0.22 5.07 -0.98
CA VAL A 167 0.55 3.94 -0.47
C VAL A 167 -0.09 3.22 0.72
N GLY A 168 -0.87 3.91 1.53
CA GLY A 168 -1.53 3.34 2.71
C GLY A 168 -2.72 2.42 2.40
N THR A 169 -3.18 2.35 1.14
CA THR A 169 -4.38 1.58 0.75
C THR A 169 -4.35 0.12 1.23
N PRO A 170 -3.29 -0.69 1.00
CA PRO A 170 -3.27 -2.07 1.42
C PRO A 170 -2.81 -2.26 2.88
N ASP A 171 -2.45 -1.19 3.58
CA ASP A 171 -1.88 -1.30 4.92
C ASP A 171 -2.93 -1.68 5.97
N LEU A 172 -2.72 -2.80 6.64
CA LEU A 172 -3.57 -3.27 7.74
C LEU A 172 -3.50 -2.34 8.97
N GLY A 173 -2.40 -1.63 9.17
CA GLY A 173 -2.26 -0.63 10.23
C GLY A 173 -3.28 0.51 10.13
N LEU A 174 -3.73 0.81 8.91
CA LEU A 174 -4.76 1.82 8.65
C LEU A 174 -6.19 1.25 8.61
N ALA A 175 -6.39 -0.05 8.79
CA ALA A 175 -7.70 -0.68 8.67
C ALA A 175 -8.72 -0.13 9.68
N ALA A 176 -8.30 0.09 10.93
CA ALA A 176 -9.16 0.66 11.97
C ALA A 176 -9.59 2.09 11.63
N TRP A 177 -8.65 2.93 11.14
CA TRP A 177 -8.95 4.29 10.74
C TRP A 177 -9.89 4.34 9.53
N ARG A 178 -9.65 3.51 8.51
CA ARG A 178 -10.53 3.39 7.33
C ARG A 178 -11.94 2.95 7.73
N SER A 179 -12.06 1.94 8.59
CA SER A 179 -13.34 1.45 9.08
C SER A 179 -14.09 2.51 9.88
N ALA A 180 -13.39 3.26 10.73
CA ALA A 180 -13.98 4.36 11.49
C ALA A 180 -14.46 5.50 10.56
N THR A 181 -13.68 5.86 9.54
CA THR A 181 -14.05 6.86 8.53
C THR A 181 -15.36 6.46 7.81
N ILE A 182 -15.44 5.21 7.35
CA ILE A 182 -16.62 4.68 6.67
C ILE A 182 -17.81 4.68 7.61
N LEU A 183 -17.67 4.15 8.82
CA LEU A 183 -18.78 4.04 9.77
C LEU A 183 -19.29 5.41 10.22
N ASN A 184 -18.41 6.38 10.46
CA ASN A 184 -18.79 7.76 10.76
C ASN A 184 -19.62 8.36 9.60
N THR A 185 -19.22 8.08 8.36
CA THR A 185 -19.94 8.55 7.16
C THR A 185 -21.32 7.87 7.04
N VAL A 186 -21.39 6.55 7.27
CA VAL A 186 -22.66 5.80 7.24
C VAL A 186 -23.63 6.27 8.30
N THR A 187 -23.14 6.55 9.51
CA THR A 187 -23.98 6.98 10.64
C THR A 187 -24.27 8.46 10.67
N GLY A 188 -23.59 9.25 9.85
CA GLY A 188 -23.69 10.72 9.84
C GLY A 188 -23.22 11.41 11.13
N LYS A 189 -22.45 10.72 11.96
CA LYS A 189 -21.91 11.20 13.23
C LYS A 189 -20.54 10.62 13.56
N ALA A 190 -19.76 11.31 14.40
CA ALA A 190 -18.47 10.82 14.86
C ALA A 190 -18.62 9.69 15.90
N THR A 191 -19.12 8.54 15.46
CA THR A 191 -19.24 7.33 16.31
C THR A 191 -17.88 6.89 16.83
N TYR A 192 -16.85 6.99 16.01
CA TYR A 192 -15.46 6.79 16.37
C TYR A 192 -14.69 8.09 16.12
N PRO A 193 -14.39 8.89 17.16
CA PRO A 193 -13.61 10.11 16.99
C PRO A 193 -12.26 9.80 16.36
N LEU A 194 -11.94 10.49 15.27
CA LEU A 194 -10.67 10.34 14.57
C LEU A 194 -9.76 11.51 14.95
N PRO A 195 -8.45 11.24 15.18
CA PRO A 195 -7.49 12.31 15.50
C PRO A 195 -7.34 13.25 14.30
N ALA A 196 -7.23 14.54 14.58
CA ALA A 196 -7.01 15.56 13.56
C ALA A 196 -5.62 15.46 12.93
N ARG A 197 -4.64 14.95 13.70
CA ARG A 197 -3.25 14.78 13.28
C ARG A 197 -2.70 13.44 13.75
N THR A 198 -1.97 12.76 12.86
CA THR A 198 -1.42 11.41 13.09
C THR A 198 0.05 11.28 12.67
N ALA A 199 0.64 12.34 12.07
CA ALA A 199 2.03 12.38 11.65
C ALA A 199 2.76 13.60 12.23
N PHE A 200 4.06 13.48 12.46
CA PHE A 200 4.93 14.62 12.78
C PHE A 200 5.22 15.45 11.54
N THR A 201 5.36 14.79 10.38
CA THR A 201 5.53 15.44 9.09
C THR A 201 4.30 16.25 8.71
N THR A 202 4.51 17.46 8.23
CA THR A 202 3.47 18.25 7.59
C THR A 202 3.52 18.00 6.08
N PHE A 203 2.52 17.28 5.57
CA PHE A 203 2.39 17.04 4.15
C PHE A 203 1.70 18.23 3.48
N GLY A 204 2.40 18.85 2.52
CA GLY A 204 1.93 20.01 1.80
C GLY A 204 2.05 21.32 2.57
N LEU A 205 1.72 22.43 1.91
CA LEU A 205 1.65 23.76 2.50
C LEU A 205 0.25 23.97 3.08
N GLN A 206 0.13 23.97 4.38
CA GLN A 206 -1.15 24.28 5.04
C GLN A 206 -1.34 25.80 5.10
N ARG A 207 -2.43 26.29 4.56
CA ARG A 207 -2.78 27.73 4.60
C ARG A 207 -3.17 28.24 5.98
N GLN A 208 -3.50 27.34 6.93
CA GLN A 208 -3.74 27.69 8.34
C GLN A 208 -3.30 26.51 9.22
N ARG A 209 -2.36 26.76 10.11
CA ARG A 209 -2.04 25.81 11.20
C ARG A 209 -3.22 25.79 12.17
N PRO A 210 -3.76 24.65 12.59
CA PRO A 210 -4.50 24.58 13.84
C PRO A 210 -3.54 25.07 14.93
N GLN A 211 -3.92 26.09 15.70
CA GLN A 211 -3.14 26.49 16.87
C GLN A 211 -3.20 25.33 17.86
N ILE A 212 -2.14 24.56 17.93
CA ILE A 212 -1.96 23.59 19.03
C ILE A 212 -1.64 24.45 20.25
N PRO A 213 -2.45 24.36 21.32
CA PRO A 213 -2.13 25.07 22.56
C PRO A 213 -0.74 24.71 23.02
N PRO A 214 0.07 25.65 23.49
CA PRO A 214 1.40 25.37 23.98
C PRO A 214 1.36 24.31 25.10
N ALA A 215 2.37 23.46 25.16
CA ALA A 215 2.42 22.27 26.00
C ALA A 215 2.11 22.51 27.50
N HIS A 216 2.31 23.73 28.00
CA HIS A 216 1.95 24.12 29.36
C HIS A 216 0.44 24.18 29.61
N GLN A 217 -0.39 24.39 28.57
CA GLN A 217 -1.85 24.37 28.70
C GLN A 217 -2.42 22.94 28.68
N LEU A 218 -1.68 21.97 28.15
CA LEU A 218 -2.08 20.56 28.15
C LEU A 218 -1.87 19.89 29.52
N ARG A 219 -1.00 20.43 30.37
CA ARG A 219 -0.77 19.94 31.75
C ARG A 219 -1.87 20.32 32.73
N ALA A 220 -2.74 21.26 32.39
CA ALA A 220 -3.82 21.71 33.28
C ALA A 220 -5.09 20.84 33.21
N LEU A 221 -5.11 19.79 32.38
CA LEU A 221 -6.32 19.01 32.11
C LEU A 221 -6.29 17.58 32.66
N THR A 222 -5.39 17.21 33.60
CA THR A 222 -5.62 15.96 34.36
C THR A 222 -4.85 15.95 35.66
N PRO A 223 -5.49 16.12 36.82
CA PRO A 223 -5.11 15.37 37.98
C PRO A 223 -5.71 13.98 37.83
N LEU A 224 -4.88 12.96 37.62
CA LEU A 224 -5.27 11.60 37.98
C LEU A 224 -5.59 11.61 39.47
N ALA A 225 -6.85 11.38 39.78
CA ALA A 225 -7.23 11.10 41.16
C ALA A 225 -6.56 9.80 41.59
N ASP A 226 -5.59 9.91 42.45
CA ASP A 226 -5.16 8.82 43.34
C ASP A 226 -6.40 8.43 44.19
N GLY A 227 -6.80 7.20 44.07
CA GLY A 227 -7.92 6.72 44.86
C GLY A 227 -8.06 5.20 44.85
N ILE A 228 -7.30 4.57 45.78
CA ILE A 228 -7.53 3.26 46.45
C ILE A 228 -7.45 2.02 45.56
#